data_41087ed8b8ac197713f9af56d32c484d
#
_entry.id   41087ed8b8ac197713f9af56d32c484d
#
_cell.length_a   1.000
_cell.length_b   1.000
_cell.length_c   1.000
_cell.angle_alpha   90.00
_cell.angle_beta   90.00
_cell.angle_gamma   90.00
#
_symmetry.space_group_name_H-M   'P 1'
#
loop_
_entity.id
_entity.type
_entity.pdbx_description
1 polymer ?
#
loop_
_entity_poly.entity_id
_entity_poly.type
_entity_poly.pdbx_seq_one_letter_code
_entity_poly.pdbx_strand_id
1 'polypeptide(L)'
;MTNRRGKRVNWWQSKAYVGLLLVLMIMPLLWPPFPPLDDVPTHMGRFYIQTGMAGAPTLSSIFSIDWMPVGNLGVDALVYALHPLMGVEPATKLVIILIPLLSAAGLLLIAREAHGELPATAAFALPLIYNYAFHYGFINFSLGAALAFLLFGLVLRYQRLKMPTVWRTLILLGSLLIYFAHIFGWVVFGLLVVGNALYRHVTSWKISLAMVRAVVLECLLLALPLIPIVAWRSGDNQGETSAFFAIFDKWGWIESAMRDRWVKWEGLSALLCVGLIGLGIVGLMRMSRRLLLVFLVMAAFYIFIPYAFFGLIYADMRIAPLMLAIGILAIAPRPAWGRTAASAIALLALAFVTARSVATTISYARYADDHARWLKVLPSIPRGARVVALVAPPCPRGWNVPRIIHLPSMAIIRRDAFVNDQFDMPGAQLVAVGPSIPRDFAYHSSAQVRLPGCDRPEPLLADRIAQIPRGAFDHLWLLGVDPANRPKADWLRPVWSDERSALYAIVRQKTSSAAKAGPRG
;
A
#
# COMPACT_ATOMS: atom_id res chain seq x y z
N MET A 1 13.31 -37.58 5.17
CA MET A 1 14.34 -36.61 5.55
C MET A 1 14.38 -36.46 7.07
N THR A 2 15.50 -36.64 7.69
CA THR A 2 15.71 -36.39 9.13
C THR A 2 16.51 -35.12 9.31
N ASN A 3 16.19 -34.34 10.36
CA ASN A 3 16.98 -33.15 10.71
C ASN A 3 18.26 -33.55 11.45
N ARG A 4 19.20 -32.60 11.72
CA ARG A 4 20.46 -32.85 12.47
C ARG A 4 20.28 -33.47 13.87
N ARG A 5 19.06 -33.69 14.35
CA ARG A 5 18.69 -34.31 15.63
C ARG A 5 17.95 -35.64 15.42
N GLY A 6 17.98 -36.26 14.21
CA GLY A 6 17.33 -37.55 13.93
C GLY A 6 15.78 -37.52 13.88
N LYS A 7 15.12 -36.38 14.04
CA LYS A 7 13.66 -36.27 13.93
C LYS A 7 13.22 -36.25 12.48
N ARG A 8 12.21 -37.02 12.11
CA ARG A 8 11.55 -36.95 10.78
C ARG A 8 10.97 -35.56 10.58
N VAL A 9 11.43 -34.86 9.53
CA VAL A 9 10.91 -33.54 9.13
C VAL A 9 9.54 -33.74 8.47
N ASN A 10 8.54 -32.97 8.89
CA ASN A 10 7.24 -32.97 8.25
C ASN A 10 7.33 -32.28 6.87
N TRP A 11 6.53 -32.70 5.89
CA TRP A 11 6.60 -32.19 4.53
C TRP A 11 6.36 -30.65 4.46
N TRP A 12 5.47 -30.11 5.30
CA TRP A 12 5.20 -28.65 5.38
C TRP A 12 6.33 -27.85 6.03
N GLN A 13 7.36 -28.48 6.54
CA GLN A 13 8.57 -27.86 7.07
C GLN A 13 9.73 -27.92 6.06
N SER A 14 9.52 -28.56 4.90
CA SER A 14 10.54 -28.72 3.86
C SER A 14 10.84 -27.40 3.15
N LYS A 15 12.06 -27.28 2.62
CA LYS A 15 12.45 -26.13 1.79
C LYS A 15 11.59 -26.02 0.54
N ALA A 16 11.19 -27.16 -0.05
CA ALA A 16 10.33 -27.18 -1.23
C ALA A 16 8.94 -26.58 -0.94
N TYR A 17 8.34 -26.92 0.20
CA TYR A 17 7.07 -26.34 0.61
C TYR A 17 7.17 -24.81 0.83
N VAL A 18 8.19 -24.36 1.55
CA VAL A 18 8.44 -22.92 1.74
C VAL A 18 8.66 -22.23 0.39
N GLY A 19 9.46 -22.80 -0.50
CA GLY A 19 9.67 -22.28 -1.85
C GLY A 19 8.38 -22.17 -2.65
N LEU A 20 7.51 -23.19 -2.59
CA LEU A 20 6.19 -23.18 -3.22
C LEU A 20 5.32 -22.03 -2.69
N LEU A 21 5.28 -21.83 -1.37
CA LEU A 21 4.52 -20.73 -0.77
C LEU A 21 5.04 -19.36 -1.24
N LEU A 22 6.36 -19.18 -1.32
CA LEU A 22 6.95 -17.92 -1.82
C LEU A 22 6.59 -17.67 -3.29
N VAL A 23 6.62 -18.72 -4.13
CA VAL A 23 6.21 -18.62 -5.55
C VAL A 23 4.73 -18.24 -5.66
N LEU A 24 3.84 -18.87 -4.89
CA LEU A 24 2.42 -18.55 -4.87
C LEU A 24 2.18 -17.08 -4.48
N MET A 25 3.01 -16.50 -3.61
CA MET A 25 2.86 -15.11 -3.19
C MET A 25 3.30 -14.09 -4.24
N ILE A 26 4.18 -14.42 -5.16
CA ILE A 26 4.57 -13.50 -6.24
C ILE A 26 3.75 -13.68 -7.51
N MET A 27 3.11 -14.84 -7.69
CA MET A 27 2.40 -15.23 -8.90
C MET A 27 1.40 -14.19 -9.43
N PRO A 28 0.56 -13.55 -8.59
CA PRO A 28 -0.41 -12.56 -9.07
C PRO A 28 0.21 -11.33 -9.76
N LEU A 29 1.45 -10.98 -9.42
CA LEU A 29 2.15 -9.80 -9.94
C LEU A 29 2.97 -10.06 -11.20
N LEU A 30 3.17 -11.33 -11.59
CA LEU A 30 4.00 -11.66 -12.76
C LEU A 30 3.32 -11.32 -14.07
N TRP A 31 2.00 -11.51 -14.16
CA TRP A 31 1.19 -11.36 -15.37
C TRP A 31 0.99 -9.92 -15.85
N PRO A 32 0.49 -8.97 -15.00
CA PRO A 32 0.18 -7.64 -15.48
C PRO A 32 1.42 -6.90 -15.97
N PRO A 33 1.31 -6.06 -17.02
CA PRO A 33 2.43 -5.21 -17.46
C PRO A 33 2.98 -4.34 -16.32
N PHE A 34 2.09 -3.75 -15.53
CA PHE A 34 2.40 -3.11 -14.24
C PHE A 34 1.38 -3.58 -13.18
N PRO A 35 1.73 -3.55 -11.88
CA PRO A 35 0.85 -3.98 -10.81
C PRO A 35 -0.45 -3.17 -10.80
N PRO A 36 -1.63 -3.81 -10.92
CA PRO A 36 -2.90 -3.10 -10.99
C PRO A 36 -3.40 -2.74 -9.58
N LEU A 37 -2.66 -1.91 -8.87
CA LEU A 37 -3.02 -1.33 -7.58
C LEU A 37 -3.46 0.12 -7.80
N ASP A 38 -4.37 0.64 -6.97
CA ASP A 38 -5.07 1.90 -7.28
C ASP A 38 -4.09 3.08 -7.39
N ASP A 39 -3.21 3.31 -6.40
CA ASP A 39 -2.28 4.43 -6.38
C ASP A 39 -1.00 4.19 -7.20
N VAL A 40 -0.75 3.00 -7.75
CA VAL A 40 0.52 2.69 -8.42
C VAL A 40 0.79 3.56 -9.64
N PRO A 41 -0.18 3.88 -10.51
CA PRO A 41 0.09 4.77 -11.65
C PRO A 41 0.58 6.17 -11.22
N THR A 42 -0.01 6.79 -10.19
CA THR A 42 0.44 8.09 -9.70
C THR A 42 1.81 8.00 -9.01
N HIS A 43 2.09 6.91 -8.29
CA HIS A 43 3.44 6.67 -7.76
C HIS A 43 4.48 6.51 -8.87
N MET A 44 4.18 5.78 -9.93
CA MET A 44 5.08 5.66 -11.09
C MET A 44 5.31 7.01 -11.77
N GLY A 45 4.25 7.85 -11.89
CA GLY A 45 4.37 9.23 -12.36
C GLY A 45 5.33 10.04 -11.50
N ARG A 46 5.21 9.95 -10.17
CA ARG A 46 6.12 10.58 -9.22
C ARG A 46 7.55 10.09 -9.38
N PHE A 47 7.77 8.77 -9.49
CA PHE A 47 9.11 8.20 -9.69
C PHE A 47 9.73 8.67 -11.01
N TYR A 48 8.93 8.78 -12.08
CA TYR A 48 9.40 9.32 -13.35
C TYR A 48 9.86 10.78 -13.22
N ILE A 49 9.11 11.61 -12.50
CA ILE A 49 9.47 13.00 -12.20
C ILE A 49 10.79 13.03 -11.38
N GLN A 50 10.90 12.20 -10.34
CA GLN A 50 12.09 12.11 -9.47
C GLN A 50 13.35 11.64 -10.21
N THR A 51 13.23 10.89 -11.30
CA THR A 51 14.35 10.40 -12.10
C THR A 51 14.94 11.44 -13.05
N GLY A 52 14.44 12.68 -13.00
CA GLY A 52 15.14 13.83 -13.56
C GLY A 52 14.52 14.47 -14.79
N MET A 53 13.38 14.00 -15.29
CA MET A 53 12.63 14.65 -16.41
C MET A 53 13.51 15.09 -17.60
N ALA A 54 14.68 14.45 -17.80
CA ALA A 54 15.61 14.80 -18.87
C ALA A 54 14.93 14.59 -20.23
N GLY A 55 14.87 15.65 -21.03
CA GLY A 55 14.19 15.65 -22.31
C GLY A 55 12.67 15.90 -22.23
N ALA A 56 12.11 16.21 -21.07
CA ALA A 56 10.70 16.55 -20.87
C ALA A 56 10.52 18.03 -20.39
N PRO A 57 10.71 19.03 -21.27
CA PRO A 57 10.73 20.44 -20.88
C PRO A 57 9.40 20.92 -20.26
N THR A 58 8.27 20.37 -20.67
CA THR A 58 6.97 20.67 -20.06
C THR A 58 6.94 20.24 -18.60
N LEU A 59 7.36 19.01 -18.28
CA LEU A 59 7.36 18.51 -16.90
C LEU A 59 8.33 19.28 -16.02
N SER A 60 9.54 19.56 -16.51
CA SER A 60 10.55 20.32 -15.77
C SER A 60 10.14 21.79 -15.51
N SER A 61 9.26 22.36 -16.33
CA SER A 61 8.70 23.70 -16.10
C SER A 61 7.54 23.72 -15.11
N ILE A 62 6.95 22.56 -14.82
CA ILE A 62 5.76 22.44 -13.96
C ILE A 62 6.11 21.83 -12.59
N PHE A 63 6.92 20.79 -12.57
CA PHE A 63 7.25 20.07 -11.33
C PHE A 63 8.59 20.51 -10.76
N SER A 64 8.65 20.62 -9.44
CA SER A 64 9.88 20.73 -8.67
C SER A 64 10.04 19.53 -7.75
N ILE A 65 11.31 19.21 -7.40
CA ILE A 65 11.65 18.11 -6.51
C ILE A 65 12.42 18.70 -5.34
N ASP A 66 11.92 18.43 -4.15
CA ASP A 66 12.58 18.81 -2.91
C ASP A 66 12.94 17.53 -2.13
N TRP A 67 14.22 17.13 -2.18
CA TRP A 67 14.72 15.93 -1.50
C TRP A 67 14.82 16.16 0.00
N MET A 68 13.96 15.50 0.74
CA MET A 68 13.82 15.64 2.19
C MET A 68 13.81 14.26 2.87
N PRO A 69 14.31 14.15 4.12
CA PRO A 69 14.37 12.87 4.85
C PRO A 69 13.01 12.47 5.43
N VAL A 70 11.97 12.42 4.60
CA VAL A 70 10.63 12.02 5.02
C VAL A 70 10.52 10.50 5.22
N GLY A 71 9.68 10.09 6.15
CA GLY A 71 9.42 8.68 6.45
C GLY A 71 8.45 8.01 5.45
N ASN A 72 8.72 8.12 4.14
CA ASN A 72 7.87 7.58 3.06
C ASN A 72 8.66 7.44 1.74
N LEU A 73 9.90 6.94 1.78
CA LEU A 73 10.83 6.92 0.64
C LEU A 73 11.26 5.52 0.19
N GLY A 74 10.76 4.44 0.79
CA GLY A 74 11.34 3.11 0.56
C GLY A 74 11.29 2.65 -0.88
N VAL A 75 10.14 2.72 -1.53
CA VAL A 75 9.98 2.35 -2.94
C VAL A 75 10.61 3.40 -3.84
N ASP A 76 10.48 4.69 -3.49
CA ASP A 76 11.09 5.81 -4.21
C ASP A 76 12.60 5.62 -4.38
N ALA A 77 13.31 5.33 -3.28
CA ALA A 77 14.76 5.11 -3.29
C ALA A 77 15.16 3.87 -4.11
N LEU A 78 14.40 2.78 -3.99
CA LEU A 78 14.67 1.55 -4.74
C LEU A 78 14.42 1.74 -6.24
N VAL A 79 13.34 2.40 -6.62
CA VAL A 79 13.05 2.69 -8.03
C VAL A 79 14.08 3.67 -8.59
N TYR A 80 14.45 4.71 -7.83
CA TYR A 80 15.51 5.64 -8.22
C TYR A 80 16.85 4.93 -8.47
N ALA A 81 17.20 3.95 -7.66
CA ALA A 81 18.44 3.18 -7.84
C ALA A 81 18.35 2.20 -9.04
N LEU A 82 17.18 1.65 -9.35
CA LEU A 82 17.00 0.63 -10.38
C LEU A 82 16.66 1.19 -11.76
N HIS A 83 16.06 2.40 -11.85
CA HIS A 83 15.57 2.95 -13.11
C HIS A 83 16.64 3.09 -14.22
N PRO A 84 17.94 3.37 -13.93
CA PRO A 84 18.94 3.46 -14.98
C PRO A 84 19.16 2.12 -15.72
N LEU A 85 18.88 0.99 -15.04
CA LEU A 85 19.08 -0.34 -15.59
C LEU A 85 17.89 -0.84 -16.42
N MET A 86 16.67 -0.45 -16.07
CA MET A 86 15.47 -1.06 -16.67
C MET A 86 14.30 -0.10 -16.92
N GLY A 87 14.44 1.18 -16.58
CA GLY A 87 13.35 2.17 -16.64
C GLY A 87 12.41 2.11 -15.43
N VAL A 88 11.54 3.11 -15.30
CA VAL A 88 10.68 3.31 -14.12
C VAL A 88 9.61 2.23 -13.97
N GLU A 89 8.89 1.87 -15.05
CA GLU A 89 7.80 0.88 -14.98
C GLU A 89 8.29 -0.50 -14.54
N PRO A 90 9.32 -1.13 -15.17
CA PRO A 90 9.85 -2.41 -14.73
C PRO A 90 10.50 -2.36 -13.33
N ALA A 91 11.20 -1.27 -12.99
CA ALA A 91 11.78 -1.10 -11.67
C ALA A 91 10.70 -1.07 -10.59
N THR A 92 9.63 -0.32 -10.81
CA THR A 92 8.48 -0.28 -9.89
C THR A 92 7.83 -1.67 -9.76
N LYS A 93 7.60 -2.38 -10.86
CA LYS A 93 7.05 -3.74 -10.85
C LYS A 93 7.92 -4.69 -10.03
N LEU A 94 9.24 -4.66 -10.25
CA LEU A 94 10.19 -5.51 -9.52
C LEU A 94 10.13 -5.24 -8.01
N VAL A 95 10.18 -3.96 -7.61
CA VAL A 95 10.11 -3.58 -6.18
C VAL A 95 8.78 -4.03 -5.56
N ILE A 96 7.65 -3.88 -6.27
CA ILE A 96 6.35 -4.34 -5.76
C ILE A 96 6.30 -5.86 -5.64
N ILE A 97 6.92 -6.63 -6.54
CA ILE A 97 7.03 -8.11 -6.43
C ILE A 97 7.84 -8.52 -5.19
N LEU A 98 8.85 -7.75 -4.80
CA LEU A 98 9.63 -8.03 -3.59
C LEU A 98 8.80 -7.89 -2.30
N ILE A 99 7.75 -7.08 -2.28
CA ILE A 99 6.93 -6.85 -1.08
C ILE A 99 6.27 -8.15 -0.58
N PRO A 100 5.45 -8.88 -1.38
CA PRO A 100 4.86 -10.13 -0.93
C PRO A 100 5.90 -11.22 -0.67
N LEU A 101 7.01 -11.24 -1.40
CA LEU A 101 8.11 -12.18 -1.17
C LEU A 101 8.74 -11.99 0.21
N LEU A 102 9.12 -10.76 0.56
CA LEU A 102 9.73 -10.42 1.85
C LEU A 102 8.74 -10.60 3.00
N SER A 103 7.47 -10.22 2.79
CA SER A 103 6.41 -10.41 3.78
C SER A 103 6.21 -11.88 4.11
N ALA A 104 6.10 -12.75 3.08
CA ALA A 104 5.93 -14.18 3.27
C ALA A 104 7.14 -14.81 3.95
N ALA A 105 8.35 -14.47 3.51
CA ALA A 105 9.58 -14.93 4.15
C ALA A 105 9.65 -14.51 5.63
N GLY A 106 9.30 -13.25 5.94
CA GLY A 106 9.25 -12.72 7.29
C GLY A 106 8.23 -13.44 8.18
N LEU A 107 6.98 -13.58 7.72
CA LEU A 107 5.92 -14.27 8.47
C LEU A 107 6.27 -15.74 8.74
N LEU A 108 6.77 -16.46 7.73
CA LEU A 108 7.18 -17.86 7.91
C LEU A 108 8.38 -17.99 8.86
N LEU A 109 9.32 -17.03 8.82
CA LEU A 109 10.45 -16.99 9.76
C LEU A 109 9.96 -16.71 11.18
N ILE A 110 9.07 -15.75 11.39
CA ILE A 110 8.45 -15.44 12.70
C ILE A 110 7.79 -16.69 13.27
N ALA A 111 6.94 -17.35 12.48
CA ALA A 111 6.25 -18.57 12.90
C ALA A 111 7.24 -19.66 13.34
N ARG A 112 8.26 -19.91 12.51
CA ARG A 112 9.29 -20.92 12.79
C ARG A 112 10.07 -20.61 14.07
N GLU A 113 10.49 -19.37 14.26
CA GLU A 113 11.30 -18.98 15.42
C GLU A 113 10.47 -18.92 16.72
N ALA A 114 9.19 -18.58 16.64
CA ALA A 114 8.30 -18.53 17.80
C ALA A 114 7.86 -19.92 18.30
N HIS A 115 7.71 -20.91 17.39
CA HIS A 115 7.31 -22.26 17.72
C HIS A 115 8.47 -23.26 17.78
N GLY A 116 9.68 -22.88 17.35
CA GLY A 116 10.84 -23.78 17.20
C GLY A 116 10.83 -24.61 15.91
N GLU A 117 9.70 -24.69 15.24
CA GLU A 117 9.48 -25.33 13.95
C GLU A 117 8.32 -24.61 13.22
N LEU A 118 8.20 -24.80 11.90
CA LEU A 118 7.10 -24.20 11.15
C LEU A 118 5.79 -24.93 11.48
N PRO A 119 4.80 -24.26 12.12
CA PRO A 119 3.52 -24.90 12.43
C PRO A 119 2.69 -25.13 11.16
N ALA A 120 1.86 -26.17 11.16
CA ALA A 120 1.00 -26.53 10.02
C ALA A 120 -0.02 -25.41 9.65
N THR A 121 -0.32 -24.53 10.59
CA THR A 121 -1.24 -23.39 10.42
C THR A 121 -0.61 -22.16 9.78
N ALA A 122 0.73 -22.08 9.71
CA ALA A 122 1.43 -20.83 9.35
C ALA A 122 1.00 -20.26 7.98
N ALA A 123 0.74 -21.13 7.00
CA ALA A 123 0.39 -20.67 5.67
C ALA A 123 -0.97 -19.94 5.60
N PHE A 124 -1.90 -20.16 6.54
CA PHE A 124 -3.16 -19.41 6.60
C PHE A 124 -2.97 -17.89 6.75
N ALA A 125 -1.82 -17.44 7.26
CA ALA A 125 -1.51 -16.01 7.38
C ALA A 125 -1.11 -15.35 6.06
N LEU A 126 -0.63 -16.11 5.08
CA LEU A 126 -0.02 -15.55 3.86
C LEU A 126 -1.01 -14.78 2.96
N PRO A 127 -2.27 -15.18 2.78
CA PRO A 127 -3.21 -14.40 1.98
C PRO A 127 -3.45 -12.98 2.48
N LEU A 128 -3.23 -12.71 3.78
CA LEU A 128 -3.32 -11.36 4.36
C LEU A 128 -2.22 -10.39 3.86
N ILE A 129 -1.22 -10.88 3.13
CA ILE A 129 -0.23 -10.05 2.45
C ILE A 129 -0.90 -9.24 1.32
N TYR A 130 -1.85 -9.86 0.60
CA TYR A 130 -2.69 -9.20 -0.39
C TYR A 130 -3.91 -8.56 0.31
N ASN A 131 -3.64 -7.67 1.23
CA ASN A 131 -4.65 -6.95 2.01
C ASN A 131 -5.16 -5.70 1.28
N TYR A 132 -6.21 -5.09 1.86
CA TYR A 132 -6.83 -3.92 1.26
C TYR A 132 -5.87 -2.73 1.12
N ALA A 133 -4.98 -2.49 2.07
CA ALA A 133 -3.98 -1.42 1.97
C ALA A 133 -2.99 -1.67 0.83
N PHE A 134 -2.60 -2.94 0.58
CA PHE A 134 -1.77 -3.29 -0.57
C PHE A 134 -2.53 -3.10 -1.88
N HIS A 135 -3.79 -3.54 -1.97
CA HIS A 135 -4.63 -3.36 -3.17
C HIS A 135 -4.93 -1.88 -3.46
N TYR A 136 -5.00 -1.06 -2.43
CA TYR A 136 -5.15 0.40 -2.56
C TYR A 136 -3.89 1.04 -3.16
N GLY A 137 -2.73 0.42 -3.01
CA GLY A 137 -1.47 0.92 -3.55
C GLY A 137 -0.55 1.58 -2.52
N PHE A 138 -0.76 1.37 -1.22
CA PHE A 138 0.13 1.88 -0.16
C PHE A 138 1.46 1.12 -0.15
N ILE A 139 2.21 1.23 -1.27
CA ILE A 139 3.40 0.40 -1.55
C ILE A 139 4.56 0.68 -0.59
N ASN A 140 4.81 1.93 -0.22
CA ASN A 140 5.85 2.27 0.76
C ASN A 140 5.53 1.69 2.14
N PHE A 141 4.26 1.81 2.59
CA PHE A 141 3.78 1.17 3.82
C PHE A 141 3.95 -0.36 3.76
N SER A 142 3.53 -0.96 2.66
CA SER A 142 3.60 -2.42 2.48
C SER A 142 5.04 -2.94 2.47
N LEU A 143 5.98 -2.19 1.87
CA LEU A 143 7.42 -2.47 1.96
C LEU A 143 7.93 -2.33 3.40
N GLY A 144 7.55 -1.26 4.10
CA GLY A 144 7.90 -1.06 5.51
C GLY A 144 7.41 -2.20 6.41
N ALA A 145 6.16 -2.67 6.21
CA ALA A 145 5.61 -3.82 6.92
C ALA A 145 6.32 -5.13 6.58
N ALA A 146 6.67 -5.35 5.31
CA ALA A 146 7.45 -6.52 4.87
C ALA A 146 8.83 -6.57 5.53
N LEU A 147 9.53 -5.42 5.57
CA LEU A 147 10.80 -5.28 6.27
C LEU A 147 10.65 -5.50 7.78
N ALA A 148 9.56 -4.98 8.38
CA ALA A 148 9.27 -5.18 9.80
C ALA A 148 9.12 -6.67 10.14
N PHE A 149 8.36 -7.43 9.35
CA PHE A 149 8.21 -8.87 9.55
C PHE A 149 9.53 -9.62 9.39
N LEU A 150 10.30 -9.33 8.33
CA LEU A 150 11.56 -10.00 8.08
C LEU A 150 12.57 -9.72 9.19
N LEU A 151 12.77 -8.44 9.55
CA LEU A 151 13.70 -8.04 10.59
C LEU A 151 13.27 -8.57 11.96
N PHE A 152 11.97 -8.55 12.27
CA PHE A 152 11.49 -9.15 13.52
C PHE A 152 11.74 -10.67 13.56
N GLY A 153 11.52 -11.38 12.48
CA GLY A 153 11.87 -12.80 12.37
C GLY A 153 13.37 -13.05 12.61
N LEU A 154 14.24 -12.18 12.08
CA LEU A 154 15.69 -12.23 12.34
C LEU A 154 16.02 -11.90 13.80
N VAL A 155 15.37 -10.91 14.40
CA VAL A 155 15.50 -10.61 15.84
C VAL A 155 15.19 -11.85 16.67
N LEU A 156 14.06 -12.52 16.43
CA LEU A 156 13.70 -13.76 17.13
C LEU A 156 14.76 -14.85 16.95
N ARG A 157 15.27 -15.01 15.74
CA ARG A 157 16.32 -15.98 15.42
C ARG A 157 17.60 -15.71 16.21
N TYR A 158 18.10 -14.48 16.21
CA TYR A 158 19.34 -14.13 16.90
C TYR A 158 19.18 -14.08 18.42
N GLN A 159 17.97 -13.82 18.93
CA GLN A 159 17.66 -14.03 20.35
C GLN A 159 17.77 -15.51 20.73
N ARG A 160 17.22 -16.43 19.91
CA ARG A 160 17.35 -17.88 20.13
C ARG A 160 18.81 -18.35 20.05
N LEU A 161 19.60 -17.78 19.15
CA LEU A 161 21.04 -18.05 19.02
C LEU A 161 21.89 -17.39 20.11
N LYS A 162 21.28 -16.65 21.04
CA LYS A 162 21.96 -15.94 22.14
C LYS A 162 23.01 -14.93 21.66
N MET A 163 22.74 -14.22 20.58
CA MET A 163 23.60 -13.20 19.99
C MET A 163 23.08 -11.78 20.29
N PRO A 164 23.27 -11.25 21.52
CA PRO A 164 22.62 -10.02 21.97
C PRO A 164 23.03 -8.78 21.15
N THR A 165 24.27 -8.66 20.76
CA THR A 165 24.74 -7.53 19.94
C THR A 165 24.01 -7.53 18.61
N VAL A 166 23.90 -8.68 17.92
CA VAL A 166 23.28 -8.77 16.58
C VAL A 166 21.81 -8.38 16.63
N TRP A 167 21.00 -8.98 17.53
CA TRP A 167 19.57 -8.66 17.55
C TRP A 167 19.27 -7.23 18.00
N ARG A 168 20.10 -6.64 18.90
CA ARG A 168 19.96 -5.22 19.28
C ARG A 168 20.32 -4.29 18.13
N THR A 169 21.40 -4.57 17.42
CA THR A 169 21.77 -3.82 16.20
C THR A 169 20.67 -3.90 15.13
N LEU A 170 20.05 -5.10 14.94
CA LEU A 170 18.93 -5.25 14.02
C LEU A 170 17.72 -4.39 14.42
N ILE A 171 17.41 -4.27 15.71
CA ILE A 171 16.33 -3.36 16.15
C ILE A 171 16.74 -1.91 15.90
N LEU A 172 17.94 -1.51 16.31
CA LEU A 172 18.41 -0.12 16.21
C LEU A 172 18.50 0.37 14.76
N LEU A 173 19.27 -0.30 13.93
CA LEU A 173 19.46 0.10 12.53
C LEU A 173 18.24 -0.25 11.65
N GLY A 174 17.58 -1.36 11.97
CA GLY A 174 16.35 -1.77 11.30
C GLY A 174 15.20 -0.77 11.53
N SER A 175 15.11 -0.18 12.73
CA SER A 175 14.10 0.86 13.00
C SER A 175 14.29 2.08 12.10
N LEU A 176 15.54 2.52 11.86
CA LEU A 176 15.85 3.64 10.98
C LEU A 176 15.56 3.30 9.49
N LEU A 177 15.98 2.11 9.06
CA LEU A 177 15.72 1.63 7.70
C LEU A 177 14.20 1.56 7.41
N ILE A 178 13.43 0.99 8.34
CA ILE A 178 11.98 0.86 8.18
C ILE A 178 11.30 2.23 8.25
N TYR A 179 11.77 3.15 9.08
CA TYR A 179 11.26 4.52 9.14
C TYR A 179 11.37 5.21 7.78
N PHE A 180 12.53 5.18 7.14
CA PHE A 180 12.69 5.75 5.80
C PHE A 180 11.89 5.01 4.73
N ALA A 181 11.65 3.70 4.90
CA ALA A 181 10.73 3.00 4.02
C ALA A 181 9.30 3.54 4.19
N HIS A 182 8.78 3.57 5.42
CA HIS A 182 7.50 4.19 5.78
C HIS A 182 7.32 4.28 7.31
N ILE A 183 6.89 5.43 7.79
CA ILE A 183 6.70 5.68 9.24
C ILE A 183 5.77 4.66 9.91
N PHE A 184 4.65 4.27 9.29
CA PHE A 184 3.77 3.21 9.82
C PHE A 184 4.42 1.83 9.81
N GLY A 185 5.36 1.56 8.91
CA GLY A 185 6.18 0.34 8.97
C GLY A 185 7.02 0.29 10.25
N TRP A 186 7.61 1.43 10.64
CA TRP A 186 8.32 1.56 11.91
C TRP A 186 7.39 1.38 13.12
N VAL A 187 6.16 1.91 13.09
CA VAL A 187 5.16 1.66 14.14
C VAL A 187 4.86 0.16 14.24
N VAL A 188 4.62 -0.53 13.13
CA VAL A 188 4.40 -1.99 13.12
C VAL A 188 5.59 -2.72 13.73
N PHE A 189 6.82 -2.38 13.34
CA PHE A 189 8.03 -2.97 13.90
C PHE A 189 8.13 -2.72 15.42
N GLY A 190 7.78 -1.52 15.86
CA GLY A 190 7.71 -1.17 17.27
C GLY A 190 6.72 -2.05 18.04
N LEU A 191 5.50 -2.25 17.52
CA LEU A 191 4.50 -3.11 18.16
C LEU A 191 4.98 -4.57 18.29
N LEU A 192 5.65 -5.09 17.25
CA LEU A 192 6.25 -6.44 17.28
C LEU A 192 7.34 -6.55 18.35
N VAL A 193 8.23 -5.56 18.43
CA VAL A 193 9.33 -5.52 19.41
C VAL A 193 8.78 -5.34 20.83
N VAL A 194 7.82 -4.44 21.07
CA VAL A 194 7.19 -4.22 22.38
C VAL A 194 6.52 -5.51 22.88
N GLY A 195 5.70 -6.17 22.04
CA GLY A 195 5.05 -7.42 22.41
C GLY A 195 6.05 -8.54 22.75
N ASN A 196 7.17 -8.59 22.03
CA ASN A 196 8.25 -9.53 22.31
C ASN A 196 9.05 -9.17 23.58
N ALA A 197 9.28 -7.88 23.84
CA ALA A 197 9.91 -7.41 25.08
C ALA A 197 9.04 -7.76 26.30
N LEU A 198 7.73 -7.57 26.20
CA LEU A 198 6.79 -8.02 27.25
C LEU A 198 6.91 -9.54 27.47
N TYR A 199 6.94 -10.36 26.41
CA TYR A 199 7.14 -11.80 26.57
C TYR A 199 8.44 -12.15 27.29
N ARG A 200 9.52 -11.43 27.03
CA ARG A 200 10.85 -11.71 27.62
C ARG A 200 10.96 -11.30 29.08
N HIS A 201 10.28 -10.24 29.48
CA HIS A 201 10.43 -9.62 30.80
C HIS A 201 9.25 -9.86 31.73
N VAL A 202 8.05 -10.17 31.22
CA VAL A 202 6.88 -10.52 32.03
C VAL A 202 6.94 -11.99 32.45
N THR A 203 7.61 -12.28 33.54
CA THR A 203 7.72 -13.65 34.11
C THR A 203 6.58 -13.99 35.05
N SER A 204 5.94 -12.98 35.64
CA SER A 204 4.77 -13.08 36.52
C SER A 204 3.77 -11.98 36.21
N TRP A 205 2.52 -12.12 36.63
CA TRP A 205 1.48 -11.09 36.51
C TRP A 205 1.70 -9.85 37.38
N LYS A 206 2.76 -9.86 38.22
CA LYS A 206 3.12 -8.70 39.07
C LYS A 206 4.01 -7.76 38.28
N ILE A 207 3.53 -6.54 38.04
CA ILE A 207 4.31 -5.47 37.44
C ILE A 207 5.34 -4.99 38.45
N SER A 208 6.63 -5.11 38.12
CA SER A 208 7.73 -4.58 38.91
C SER A 208 8.45 -3.46 38.16
N LEU A 209 9.03 -2.51 38.92
CA LEU A 209 9.82 -1.42 38.31
C LEU A 209 10.99 -1.95 37.48
N ALA A 210 11.62 -3.05 37.91
CA ALA A 210 12.70 -3.70 37.16
C ALA A 210 12.21 -4.22 35.80
N MET A 211 11.02 -4.82 35.75
CA MET A 211 10.39 -5.28 34.52
C MET A 211 10.09 -4.11 33.57
N VAL A 212 9.45 -3.05 34.09
CA VAL A 212 9.14 -1.84 33.30
C VAL A 212 10.43 -1.24 32.72
N ARG A 213 11.45 -1.07 33.57
CA ARG A 213 12.77 -0.57 33.14
C ARG A 213 13.37 -1.44 32.03
N ALA A 214 13.32 -2.76 32.17
CA ALA A 214 13.88 -3.67 31.15
C ALA A 214 13.15 -3.58 29.81
N VAL A 215 11.82 -3.48 29.81
CA VAL A 215 11.01 -3.29 28.60
C VAL A 215 11.33 -1.93 27.96
N VAL A 216 11.36 -0.84 28.75
CA VAL A 216 11.68 0.50 28.26
C VAL A 216 13.07 0.56 27.64
N LEU A 217 14.09 -0.01 28.29
CA LEU A 217 15.46 -0.04 27.75
C LEU A 217 15.56 -0.82 26.41
N GLU A 218 14.78 -1.89 26.26
CA GLU A 218 14.71 -2.60 24.98
C GLU A 218 13.98 -1.77 23.91
N CYS A 219 12.91 -1.08 24.29
CA CYS A 219 12.15 -0.21 23.38
C CYS A 219 12.93 1.06 22.97
N LEU A 220 13.88 1.54 23.78
CA LEU A 220 14.75 2.67 23.42
C LEU A 220 15.60 2.39 22.16
N LEU A 221 15.85 1.12 21.82
CA LEU A 221 16.48 0.76 20.55
C LEU A 221 15.64 1.17 19.31
N LEU A 222 14.35 1.40 19.48
CA LEU A 222 13.44 1.89 18.45
C LEU A 222 13.46 3.42 18.29
N ALA A 223 14.14 4.15 19.19
CA ALA A 223 14.05 5.60 19.25
C ALA A 223 14.92 6.34 18.20
N LEU A 224 15.82 5.63 17.50
CA LEU A 224 16.72 6.26 16.52
C LEU A 224 15.97 7.10 15.44
N PRO A 225 14.80 6.69 14.91
CA PRO A 225 14.00 7.50 13.98
C PRO A 225 13.46 8.81 14.57
N LEU A 226 13.42 8.97 15.89
CA LEU A 226 13.00 10.24 16.49
C LEU A 226 13.96 11.39 16.14
N ILE A 227 15.23 11.09 15.82
CA ILE A 227 16.21 12.09 15.40
C ILE A 227 15.76 12.79 14.12
N PRO A 228 15.55 12.10 12.97
CA PRO A 228 15.04 12.75 11.78
C PRO A 228 13.62 13.33 11.96
N ILE A 229 12.74 12.74 12.77
CA ILE A 229 11.41 13.30 13.05
C ILE A 229 11.50 14.66 13.73
N VAL A 230 12.39 14.82 14.73
CA VAL A 230 12.57 16.08 15.47
C VAL A 230 13.33 17.10 14.62
N ALA A 231 14.36 16.66 13.87
CA ALA A 231 15.12 17.53 12.97
C ALA A 231 14.28 18.02 11.79
N TRP A 232 13.35 17.20 11.33
CA TRP A 232 12.40 17.49 10.27
C TRP A 232 11.03 17.82 10.86
N ARG A 233 10.83 19.04 11.33
CA ARG A 233 9.48 19.57 11.59
C ARG A 233 8.91 20.03 10.25
N SER A 234 7.96 19.28 9.70
CA SER A 234 7.06 19.79 8.67
C SER A 234 6.25 20.94 9.28
N GLY A 235 6.68 22.17 9.01
CA GLY A 235 6.16 23.38 9.69
C GLY A 235 4.67 23.64 9.50
N ASP A 236 3.98 22.98 8.55
CA ASP A 236 2.60 23.29 8.16
C ASP A 236 1.64 22.08 8.08
N ASN A 237 2.06 20.87 8.38
CA ASN A 237 1.12 19.75 8.40
C ASN A 237 0.32 19.75 9.72
N GLN A 238 -0.69 20.60 9.79
CA GLN A 238 -1.80 20.51 10.75
C GLN A 238 -2.78 19.40 10.30
N GLY A 239 -2.27 18.18 10.06
CA GLY A 239 -3.12 17.07 9.71
C GLY A 239 -4.06 16.75 10.86
N GLU A 240 -5.37 16.71 10.60
CA GLU A 240 -6.37 16.35 11.59
C GLU A 240 -6.15 14.92 12.10
N THR A 241 -6.33 14.75 13.42
CA THR A 241 -6.47 13.46 14.06
C THR A 241 -7.93 13.32 14.47
N SER A 242 -8.65 12.38 13.85
CA SER A 242 -10.11 12.28 14.01
C SER A 242 -10.61 10.83 13.96
N ALA A 243 -11.87 10.65 14.37
CA ALA A 243 -12.58 9.38 14.41
C ALA A 243 -11.90 8.31 15.28
N PHE A 244 -11.74 8.64 16.56
CA PHE A 244 -11.37 7.68 17.60
C PHE A 244 -12.54 6.73 17.91
N PHE A 245 -12.23 5.47 18.22
CA PHE A 245 -13.18 4.46 18.72
C PHE A 245 -14.39 4.17 17.81
N ALA A 246 -14.27 4.38 16.50
CA ALA A 246 -15.29 4.00 15.53
C ALA A 246 -15.36 2.45 15.41
N ILE A 247 -15.95 1.78 16.40
CA ILE A 247 -15.90 0.30 16.56
C ILE A 247 -16.53 -0.42 15.36
N PHE A 248 -17.61 0.12 14.80
CA PHE A 248 -18.26 -0.48 13.61
C PHE A 248 -17.36 -0.38 12.38
N ASP A 249 -16.67 0.75 12.19
CA ASP A 249 -15.71 0.90 11.08
C ASP A 249 -14.54 -0.04 11.25
N LYS A 250 -14.05 -0.21 12.49
CA LYS A 250 -12.97 -1.17 12.79
C LYS A 250 -13.37 -2.61 12.48
N TRP A 251 -14.62 -3.01 12.79
CA TRP A 251 -15.10 -4.31 12.35
C TRP A 251 -15.15 -4.41 10.83
N GLY A 252 -15.60 -3.37 10.15
CA GLY A 252 -15.57 -3.27 8.69
C GLY A 252 -14.16 -3.44 8.10
N TRP A 253 -13.12 -2.92 8.74
CA TRP A 253 -11.73 -3.13 8.32
C TRP A 253 -11.24 -4.57 8.53
N ILE A 254 -11.72 -5.27 9.56
CA ILE A 254 -11.44 -6.70 9.75
C ILE A 254 -12.12 -7.52 8.65
N GLU A 255 -13.40 -7.28 8.38
CA GLU A 255 -14.15 -7.96 7.32
C GLU A 255 -13.54 -7.71 5.95
N SER A 256 -13.12 -6.48 5.67
CA SER A 256 -12.50 -6.06 4.41
C SER A 256 -10.98 -6.25 4.37
N ALA A 257 -10.38 -6.96 5.34
CA ALA A 257 -8.92 -7.10 5.42
C ALA A 257 -8.28 -7.63 4.13
N MET A 258 -8.98 -8.48 3.38
CA MET A 258 -8.53 -9.04 2.09
C MET A 258 -9.36 -8.54 0.90
N ARG A 259 -9.98 -7.35 1.01
CA ARG A 259 -10.85 -6.75 0.00
C ARG A 259 -10.12 -6.51 -1.33
N ASP A 260 -10.73 -6.99 -2.42
CA ASP A 260 -10.25 -6.83 -3.79
C ASP A 260 -11.44 -6.71 -4.77
N ARG A 261 -12.13 -7.81 -5.09
CA ARG A 261 -13.15 -7.87 -6.15
C ARG A 261 -14.43 -8.58 -5.73
N TRP A 262 -14.37 -9.64 -4.93
CA TRP A 262 -15.50 -10.53 -4.64
C TRP A 262 -15.85 -10.54 -3.14
N VAL A 263 -16.85 -9.76 -2.78
CA VAL A 263 -17.25 -9.52 -1.36
C VAL A 263 -17.42 -10.81 -0.55
N LYS A 264 -18.18 -11.79 -1.06
CA LYS A 264 -18.43 -13.04 -0.32
C LYS A 264 -17.17 -13.86 -0.09
N TRP A 265 -16.34 -13.99 -1.12
CA TRP A 265 -15.09 -14.76 -1.08
C TRP A 265 -14.08 -14.14 -0.10
N GLU A 266 -13.95 -12.84 -0.14
CA GLU A 266 -12.97 -12.09 0.65
C GLU A 266 -13.43 -11.95 2.10
N GLY A 267 -14.72 -11.67 2.33
CA GLY A 267 -15.30 -11.63 3.67
C GLY A 267 -15.26 -12.99 4.36
N LEU A 268 -15.63 -14.09 3.68
CA LEU A 268 -15.49 -15.45 4.22
C LEU A 268 -14.02 -15.82 4.52
N SER A 269 -13.08 -15.36 3.70
CA SER A 269 -11.66 -15.57 3.95
C SER A 269 -11.18 -14.83 5.21
N ALA A 270 -11.65 -13.60 5.44
CA ALA A 270 -11.37 -12.84 6.64
C ALA A 270 -12.01 -13.50 7.88
N LEU A 271 -13.27 -13.93 7.76
CA LEU A 271 -13.97 -14.65 8.83
C LEU A 271 -13.29 -15.97 9.20
N LEU A 272 -12.77 -16.72 8.22
CA LEU A 272 -11.95 -17.92 8.48
C LEU A 272 -10.72 -17.56 9.34
N CYS A 273 -10.03 -16.47 9.02
CA CYS A 273 -8.87 -16.01 9.80
C CYS A 273 -9.26 -15.68 11.26
N VAL A 274 -10.36 -14.96 11.46
CA VAL A 274 -10.88 -14.65 12.81
C VAL A 274 -11.28 -15.94 13.54
N GLY A 275 -11.97 -16.86 12.86
CA GLY A 275 -12.36 -18.16 13.43
C GLY A 275 -11.16 -19.01 13.87
N LEU A 276 -10.10 -19.05 13.07
CA LEU A 276 -8.86 -19.75 13.42
C LEU A 276 -8.20 -19.17 14.68
N ILE A 277 -8.15 -17.84 14.80
CA ILE A 277 -7.65 -17.16 16.00
C ILE A 277 -8.55 -17.49 17.20
N GLY A 278 -9.87 -17.49 17.01
CA GLY A 278 -10.86 -17.88 18.02
C GLY A 278 -10.62 -19.31 18.54
N LEU A 279 -10.32 -20.30 17.66
CA LEU A 279 -9.97 -21.65 18.08
C LEU A 279 -8.71 -21.71 18.98
N GLY A 280 -7.77 -20.79 18.76
CA GLY A 280 -6.62 -20.62 19.66
C GLY A 280 -7.03 -20.06 21.03
N ILE A 281 -7.85 -18.99 21.04
CA ILE A 281 -8.28 -18.28 22.27
C ILE A 281 -9.10 -19.22 23.17
N VAL A 282 -10.05 -19.98 22.60
CA VAL A 282 -10.84 -20.95 23.38
C VAL A 282 -10.04 -22.22 23.73
N GLY A 283 -8.76 -22.26 23.37
CA GLY A 283 -7.85 -23.32 23.77
C GLY A 283 -8.01 -24.62 22.99
N LEU A 284 -8.76 -24.68 21.90
CA LEU A 284 -8.83 -25.84 21.00
C LEU A 284 -7.52 -26.05 20.24
N MET A 285 -6.80 -24.99 19.90
CA MET A 285 -5.45 -25.01 19.37
C MET A 285 -4.43 -24.50 20.39
N ARG A 286 -3.17 -24.88 20.24
CA ARG A 286 -2.07 -24.38 21.08
C ARG A 286 -1.71 -22.97 20.60
N MET A 287 -1.50 -22.02 21.53
CA MET A 287 -0.99 -20.69 21.21
C MET A 287 0.45 -20.50 21.70
N SER A 288 1.28 -19.88 20.89
CA SER A 288 2.59 -19.37 21.30
C SER A 288 2.37 -18.15 22.20
N ARG A 289 2.78 -18.25 23.48
CA ARG A 289 2.67 -17.12 24.44
C ARG A 289 3.37 -15.87 23.92
N ARG A 290 4.48 -16.00 23.21
CA ARG A 290 5.22 -14.90 22.61
C ARG A 290 4.37 -14.16 21.58
N LEU A 291 3.83 -14.87 20.59
CA LEU A 291 3.03 -14.26 19.52
C LEU A 291 1.63 -13.83 20.01
N LEU A 292 1.09 -14.47 21.03
CA LEU A 292 -0.13 -14.00 21.69
C LEU A 292 0.07 -12.61 22.29
N LEU A 293 1.17 -12.37 23.00
CA LEU A 293 1.45 -11.03 23.56
C LEU A 293 1.68 -10.00 22.45
N VAL A 294 2.38 -10.35 21.37
CA VAL A 294 2.51 -9.48 20.19
C VAL A 294 1.14 -9.17 19.59
N PHE A 295 0.29 -10.18 19.40
CA PHE A 295 -1.08 -10.01 18.91
C PHE A 295 -1.90 -9.09 19.81
N LEU A 296 -1.85 -9.29 21.13
CA LEU A 296 -2.58 -8.45 22.10
C LEU A 296 -2.13 -6.99 22.09
N VAL A 297 -0.82 -6.74 21.94
CA VAL A 297 -0.29 -5.37 21.78
C VAL A 297 -0.80 -4.74 20.48
N MET A 298 -0.78 -5.48 19.38
CA MET A 298 -1.32 -4.99 18.10
C MET A 298 -2.83 -4.78 18.16
N ALA A 299 -3.57 -5.67 18.83
CA ALA A 299 -5.02 -5.54 18.99
C ALA A 299 -5.39 -4.34 19.86
N ALA A 300 -4.67 -4.12 20.97
CA ALA A 300 -4.83 -2.92 21.78
C ALA A 300 -4.56 -1.65 20.95
N PHE A 301 -3.44 -1.60 20.24
CA PHE A 301 -3.12 -0.48 19.36
C PHE A 301 -4.20 -0.26 18.29
N TYR A 302 -4.72 -1.34 17.67
CA TYR A 302 -5.79 -1.28 16.69
C TYR A 302 -7.09 -0.66 17.24
N ILE A 303 -7.44 -0.97 18.48
CA ILE A 303 -8.63 -0.40 19.12
C ILE A 303 -8.47 1.11 19.36
N PHE A 304 -7.28 1.54 19.77
CA PHE A 304 -7.03 2.93 20.16
C PHE A 304 -6.62 3.85 19.03
N ILE A 305 -6.05 3.33 17.93
CA ILE A 305 -5.63 4.18 16.79
C ILE A 305 -6.84 4.82 16.11
N PRO A 306 -6.83 6.15 15.85
CA PRO A 306 -7.90 6.79 15.10
C PRO A 306 -7.85 6.43 13.61
N TYR A 307 -8.95 6.70 12.89
CA TYR A 307 -9.01 6.55 11.43
C TYR A 307 -8.02 7.49 10.71
N ALA A 308 -8.01 8.76 11.10
CA ALA A 308 -7.04 9.75 10.63
C ALA A 308 -6.04 10.07 11.76
N PHE A 309 -4.75 9.98 11.45
CA PHE A 309 -3.67 10.20 12.40
C PHE A 309 -2.62 11.14 11.78
N PHE A 310 -2.52 12.36 12.28
CA PHE A 310 -1.67 13.42 11.72
C PHE A 310 -1.85 13.60 10.19
N GLY A 311 -3.10 13.66 9.73
CA GLY A 311 -3.44 13.80 8.31
C GLY A 311 -3.31 12.55 7.45
N LEU A 312 -2.78 11.45 8.00
CA LEU A 312 -2.73 10.15 7.33
C LEU A 312 -4.03 9.40 7.57
N ILE A 313 -4.89 9.36 6.58
CA ILE A 313 -6.16 8.60 6.61
C ILE A 313 -5.92 7.08 6.49
N TYR A 314 -6.91 6.28 6.88
CA TYR A 314 -6.86 4.81 6.87
C TYR A 314 -5.75 4.22 7.77
N ALA A 315 -5.47 4.82 8.91
CA ALA A 315 -4.43 4.35 9.83
C ALA A 315 -4.77 2.97 10.43
N ASP A 316 -6.01 2.77 10.85
CA ASP A 316 -6.54 1.51 11.39
C ASP A 316 -6.70 0.42 10.33
N MET A 317 -7.15 0.76 9.11
CA MET A 317 -7.22 -0.16 7.98
C MET A 317 -5.88 -0.87 7.71
N ARG A 318 -4.76 -0.16 7.89
CA ARG A 318 -3.41 -0.72 7.68
C ARG A 318 -3.02 -1.76 8.72
N ILE A 319 -3.50 -1.63 9.95
CA ILE A 319 -3.11 -2.49 11.08
C ILE A 319 -3.93 -3.78 11.13
N ALA A 320 -5.23 -3.75 10.77
CA ALA A 320 -6.13 -4.88 10.86
C ALA A 320 -5.58 -6.19 10.23
N PRO A 321 -5.15 -6.23 8.96
CA PRO A 321 -4.66 -7.45 8.34
C PRO A 321 -3.33 -7.94 8.94
N LEU A 322 -2.46 -7.04 9.38
CA LEU A 322 -1.17 -7.39 9.98
C LEU A 322 -1.38 -8.01 11.38
N MET A 323 -2.30 -7.47 12.15
CA MET A 323 -2.74 -8.02 13.43
C MET A 323 -3.31 -9.44 13.26
N LEU A 324 -4.21 -9.64 12.28
CA LEU A 324 -4.76 -10.96 11.98
C LEU A 324 -3.67 -11.95 11.57
N ALA A 325 -2.70 -11.54 10.76
CA ALA A 325 -1.59 -12.39 10.37
C ALA A 325 -0.79 -12.88 11.60
N ILE A 326 -0.44 -11.99 12.52
CA ILE A 326 0.26 -12.36 13.75
C ILE A 326 -0.60 -13.27 14.64
N GLY A 327 -1.92 -13.01 14.73
CA GLY A 327 -2.85 -13.87 15.45
C GLY A 327 -2.88 -15.30 14.92
N ILE A 328 -2.89 -15.48 13.60
CA ILE A 328 -2.82 -16.79 12.95
C ILE A 328 -1.45 -17.45 13.18
N LEU A 329 -0.36 -16.68 13.10
CA LEU A 329 0.97 -17.24 13.38
C LEU A 329 1.13 -17.67 14.85
N ALA A 330 0.33 -17.16 15.76
CA ALA A 330 0.36 -17.56 17.16
C ALA A 330 -0.18 -18.97 17.38
N ILE A 331 -1.04 -19.51 16.51
CA ILE A 331 -1.69 -20.81 16.69
C ILE A 331 -0.92 -21.96 16.04
N ALA A 332 -1.02 -23.13 16.68
CA ALA A 332 -0.48 -24.39 16.17
C ALA A 332 -1.39 -25.56 16.59
N PRO A 333 -1.43 -26.68 15.84
CA PRO A 333 -2.12 -27.88 16.26
C PRO A 333 -1.60 -28.39 17.61
N ARG A 334 -2.48 -28.97 18.42
CA ARG A 334 -2.06 -29.65 19.65
C ARG A 334 -1.27 -30.91 19.30
N PRO A 335 -0.17 -31.21 20.01
CA PRO A 335 0.60 -32.44 19.79
C PRO A 335 -0.26 -33.72 19.87
N ALA A 336 -1.28 -33.70 20.73
CA ALA A 336 -2.20 -34.82 20.93
C ALA A 336 -3.01 -35.20 19.68
N TRP A 337 -3.18 -34.28 18.71
CA TRP A 337 -3.90 -34.56 17.46
C TRP A 337 -3.11 -35.43 16.47
N GLY A 338 -1.82 -35.60 16.72
CA GLY A 338 -0.94 -36.43 15.91
C GLY A 338 -0.57 -35.81 14.56
N ARG A 339 0.26 -36.54 13.84
CA ARG A 339 0.85 -36.06 12.57
C ARG A 339 -0.15 -36.01 11.42
N THR A 340 -1.13 -36.91 11.40
CA THR A 340 -2.16 -36.99 10.35
C THR A 340 -3.03 -35.73 10.38
N ALA A 341 -3.54 -35.32 11.56
CA ALA A 341 -4.32 -34.11 11.69
C ALA A 341 -3.51 -32.86 11.37
N ALA A 342 -2.25 -32.78 11.83
CA ALA A 342 -1.36 -31.67 11.46
C ALA A 342 -1.10 -31.62 9.94
N SER A 343 -0.95 -32.77 9.28
CA SER A 343 -0.79 -32.85 7.82
C SER A 343 -2.06 -32.37 7.08
N ALA A 344 -3.24 -32.77 7.56
CA ALA A 344 -4.51 -32.29 7.01
C ALA A 344 -4.65 -30.77 7.13
N ILE A 345 -4.30 -30.19 8.29
CA ILE A 345 -4.31 -28.75 8.50
C ILE A 345 -3.33 -28.03 7.54
N ALA A 346 -2.12 -28.58 7.34
CA ALA A 346 -1.15 -28.01 6.41
C ALA A 346 -1.65 -28.07 4.94
N LEU A 347 -2.36 -29.14 4.55
CA LEU A 347 -2.99 -29.25 3.23
C LEU A 347 -4.13 -28.23 3.06
N LEU A 348 -4.97 -28.05 4.08
CA LEU A 348 -6.03 -27.04 4.06
C LEU A 348 -5.44 -25.62 3.97
N ALA A 349 -4.35 -25.36 4.70
CA ALA A 349 -3.65 -24.09 4.62
C ALA A 349 -3.04 -23.85 3.22
N LEU A 350 -2.43 -24.86 2.62
CA LEU A 350 -1.92 -24.80 1.24
C LEU A 350 -3.05 -24.56 0.24
N ALA A 351 -4.16 -25.29 0.36
CA ALA A 351 -5.33 -25.12 -0.50
C ALA A 351 -5.91 -23.70 -0.40
N PHE A 352 -6.00 -23.16 0.81
CA PHE A 352 -6.45 -21.78 1.04
C PHE A 352 -5.53 -20.74 0.40
N VAL A 353 -4.20 -20.85 0.60
CA VAL A 353 -3.22 -19.96 -0.05
C VAL A 353 -3.33 -20.05 -1.56
N THR A 354 -3.37 -21.28 -2.11
CA THR A 354 -3.46 -21.50 -3.56
C THR A 354 -4.74 -20.89 -4.13
N ALA A 355 -5.89 -21.15 -3.51
CA ALA A 355 -7.18 -20.61 -3.95
C ALA A 355 -7.18 -19.06 -3.91
N ARG A 356 -6.62 -18.45 -2.84
CA ARG A 356 -6.48 -16.99 -2.73
C ARG A 356 -5.53 -16.43 -3.79
N SER A 357 -4.37 -17.06 -4.00
CA SER A 357 -3.40 -16.61 -5.01
C SER A 357 -3.97 -16.71 -6.43
N VAL A 358 -4.68 -17.78 -6.75
CA VAL A 358 -5.37 -17.94 -8.05
C VAL A 358 -6.46 -16.87 -8.22
N ALA A 359 -7.30 -16.66 -7.21
CA ALA A 359 -8.33 -15.62 -7.27
C ALA A 359 -7.71 -14.22 -7.49
N THR A 360 -6.66 -13.87 -6.74
CA THR A 360 -5.95 -12.59 -6.92
C THR A 360 -5.31 -12.49 -8.31
N THR A 361 -4.76 -13.58 -8.85
CA THR A 361 -4.20 -13.62 -10.21
C THR A 361 -5.28 -13.34 -11.26
N ILE A 362 -6.45 -13.98 -11.14
CA ILE A 362 -7.60 -13.74 -12.04
C ILE A 362 -8.09 -12.29 -11.90
N SER A 363 -8.17 -11.76 -10.69
CA SER A 363 -8.54 -10.36 -10.45
C SER A 363 -7.57 -9.41 -11.15
N TYR A 364 -6.27 -9.63 -10.99
CA TYR A 364 -5.23 -8.77 -11.56
C TYR A 364 -5.18 -8.86 -13.09
N ALA A 365 -5.41 -10.05 -13.66
CA ALA A 365 -5.54 -10.19 -15.12
C ALA A 365 -6.70 -9.34 -15.66
N ARG A 366 -7.87 -9.40 -15.02
CA ARG A 366 -9.04 -8.58 -15.42
C ARG A 366 -8.78 -7.08 -15.29
N TYR A 367 -8.10 -6.63 -14.21
CA TYR A 367 -7.72 -5.23 -14.08
C TYR A 367 -6.68 -4.81 -15.13
N ALA A 368 -5.74 -5.68 -15.48
CA ALA A 368 -4.78 -5.40 -16.54
C ALA A 368 -5.47 -5.22 -17.91
N ASP A 369 -6.47 -6.04 -18.22
CA ASP A 369 -7.29 -5.89 -19.42
C ASP A 369 -8.09 -4.59 -19.41
N ASP A 370 -8.66 -4.22 -18.26
CA ASP A 370 -9.35 -2.94 -18.07
C ASP A 370 -8.38 -1.77 -18.30
N HIS A 371 -7.20 -1.78 -17.68
CA HIS A 371 -6.17 -0.75 -17.86
C HIS A 371 -5.72 -0.65 -19.33
N ALA A 372 -5.50 -1.79 -19.99
CA ALA A 372 -5.11 -1.79 -21.40
C ALA A 372 -6.16 -1.11 -22.30
N ARG A 373 -7.46 -1.28 -22.00
CA ARG A 373 -8.55 -0.58 -22.70
C ARG A 373 -8.53 0.93 -22.43
N TRP A 374 -8.44 1.34 -21.16
CA TRP A 374 -8.43 2.75 -20.77
C TRP A 374 -7.23 3.52 -21.32
N LEU A 375 -6.07 2.87 -21.44
CA LEU A 375 -4.83 3.48 -21.91
C LEU A 375 -4.69 3.54 -23.44
N LYS A 376 -5.66 3.04 -24.23
CA LYS A 376 -5.69 3.16 -25.69
C LYS A 376 -5.68 4.61 -26.19
N VAL A 377 -6.09 5.55 -25.36
CA VAL A 377 -6.08 6.99 -25.66
C VAL A 377 -4.67 7.58 -25.69
N LEU A 378 -3.69 6.98 -25.00
CA LEU A 378 -2.37 7.58 -24.80
C LEU A 378 -1.65 7.98 -26.12
N PRO A 379 -1.66 7.19 -27.20
CA PRO A 379 -1.05 7.60 -28.47
C PRO A 379 -1.64 8.91 -29.04
N SER A 380 -2.89 9.23 -28.71
CA SER A 380 -3.58 10.44 -29.16
C SER A 380 -3.24 11.68 -28.32
N ILE A 381 -2.58 11.52 -27.17
CA ILE A 381 -2.08 12.63 -26.36
C ILE A 381 -0.73 13.07 -26.93
N PRO A 382 -0.55 14.32 -27.38
CA PRO A 382 0.74 14.81 -27.84
C PRO A 382 1.79 14.77 -26.70
N ARG A 383 3.05 14.52 -27.06
CA ARG A 383 4.14 14.59 -26.08
C ARG A 383 4.26 15.98 -25.49
N GLY A 384 4.48 16.09 -24.20
CA GLY A 384 4.60 17.36 -23.50
C GLY A 384 3.31 18.17 -23.38
N ALA A 385 2.14 17.57 -23.68
CA ALA A 385 0.86 18.26 -23.54
C ALA A 385 0.52 18.52 -22.05
N ARG A 386 -0.25 19.58 -21.79
CA ARG A 386 -0.89 19.83 -20.50
C ARG A 386 -2.31 19.30 -20.55
N VAL A 387 -2.54 18.19 -19.86
CA VAL A 387 -3.83 17.48 -19.87
C VAL A 387 -4.53 17.71 -18.54
N VAL A 388 -5.78 18.15 -18.57
CA VAL A 388 -6.67 18.04 -17.42
C VAL A 388 -7.45 16.74 -17.54
N ALA A 389 -7.26 15.81 -16.61
CA ALA A 389 -8.00 14.56 -16.55
C ALA A 389 -9.17 14.70 -15.57
N LEU A 390 -10.33 14.17 -15.95
CA LEU A 390 -11.50 14.03 -15.08
C LEU A 390 -11.97 12.59 -15.10
N VAL A 391 -11.96 11.97 -13.93
CA VAL A 391 -12.26 10.55 -13.75
C VAL A 391 -13.57 10.41 -12.98
N ALA A 392 -14.55 9.73 -13.57
CA ALA A 392 -15.81 9.37 -12.93
C ALA A 392 -15.79 7.89 -12.54
N PRO A 393 -15.44 7.54 -11.29
CA PRO A 393 -15.48 6.15 -10.83
C PRO A 393 -16.91 5.61 -10.82
N PRO A 394 -17.11 4.27 -10.91
CA PRO A 394 -18.43 3.65 -10.84
C PRO A 394 -19.23 4.07 -9.62
N CYS A 395 -20.53 4.24 -9.78
CA CYS A 395 -21.48 4.60 -8.73
C CYS A 395 -22.65 3.59 -8.72
N PRO A 396 -23.12 3.15 -7.53
CA PRO A 396 -22.56 3.45 -6.19
C PRO A 396 -21.19 2.82 -5.97
N ARG A 397 -20.50 3.23 -4.90
CA ARG A 397 -19.24 2.58 -4.50
C ARG A 397 -19.53 1.10 -4.19
N GLY A 398 -18.99 0.22 -5.03
CA GLY A 398 -19.05 -1.21 -4.80
C GLY A 398 -17.95 -1.71 -3.85
N TRP A 399 -17.95 -3.02 -3.61
CA TRP A 399 -16.85 -3.67 -2.89
C TRP A 399 -15.53 -3.61 -3.67
N ASN A 400 -15.58 -3.80 -4.97
CA ASN A 400 -14.41 -3.75 -5.84
C ASN A 400 -13.85 -2.33 -5.95
N VAL A 401 -12.53 -2.21 -5.78
CA VAL A 401 -11.80 -0.97 -6.03
C VAL A 401 -11.68 -0.77 -7.54
N PRO A 402 -12.16 0.35 -8.12
CA PRO A 402 -12.18 0.52 -9.58
C PRO A 402 -10.81 0.61 -10.23
N ARG A 403 -9.77 1.03 -9.51
CA ARG A 403 -8.36 1.15 -9.95
C ARG A 403 -8.17 1.97 -11.23
N ILE A 404 -9.00 2.99 -11.43
CA ILE A 404 -8.94 3.90 -12.57
C ILE A 404 -8.61 5.35 -12.16
N ILE A 405 -8.72 5.66 -10.85
CA ILE A 405 -8.62 7.03 -10.34
C ILE A 405 -7.29 7.66 -10.73
N HIS A 406 -6.20 6.93 -10.57
CA HIS A 406 -4.84 7.39 -10.83
C HIS A 406 -4.25 6.94 -12.17
N LEU A 407 -5.05 6.30 -13.01
CA LEU A 407 -4.60 5.82 -14.32
C LEU A 407 -4.12 6.95 -15.27
N PRO A 408 -4.65 8.18 -15.20
CA PRO A 408 -4.15 9.31 -15.98
C PRO A 408 -2.66 9.60 -15.82
N SER A 409 -2.06 9.31 -14.68
CA SER A 409 -0.63 9.49 -14.43
C SER A 409 0.28 8.71 -15.38
N MET A 410 -0.25 7.67 -16.07
CA MET A 410 0.49 6.97 -17.11
C MET A 410 0.85 7.87 -18.31
N ALA A 411 0.14 8.99 -18.51
CA ALA A 411 0.51 9.98 -19.51
C ALA A 411 1.79 10.74 -19.15
N ILE A 412 2.09 10.91 -17.85
CA ILE A 412 3.36 11.50 -17.39
C ILE A 412 4.52 10.66 -17.91
N ILE A 413 4.45 9.33 -17.69
CA ILE A 413 5.54 8.39 -18.00
C ILE A 413 5.68 8.14 -19.49
N ARG A 414 4.55 7.94 -20.18
CA ARG A 414 4.55 7.46 -21.57
C ARG A 414 4.47 8.57 -22.60
N ARG A 415 4.08 9.78 -22.20
CA ARG A 415 3.86 10.93 -23.11
C ARG A 415 4.58 12.21 -22.67
N ASP A 416 5.34 12.19 -21.58
CA ASP A 416 5.96 13.39 -21.01
C ASP A 416 4.94 14.52 -20.74
N ALA A 417 3.67 14.16 -20.54
CA ALA A 417 2.56 15.07 -20.43
C ALA A 417 2.25 15.41 -18.98
N PHE A 418 1.93 16.65 -18.67
CA PHE A 418 1.37 17.00 -17.37
C PHE A 418 -0.04 16.43 -17.25
N VAL A 419 -0.37 15.89 -16.07
CA VAL A 419 -1.74 15.53 -15.68
C VAL A 419 -1.96 15.92 -14.23
N ASN A 420 -3.17 16.39 -13.91
CA ASN A 420 -3.58 16.83 -12.57
C ASN A 420 -3.87 15.66 -11.60
N ASP A 421 -2.96 14.69 -11.54
CA ASP A 421 -3.15 13.44 -10.80
C ASP A 421 -1.96 13.10 -9.87
N GLN A 422 -1.17 14.10 -9.48
CA GLN A 422 -0.07 13.90 -8.53
C GLN A 422 -0.48 14.27 -7.10
N PHE A 423 0.09 13.58 -6.13
CA PHE A 423 -0.02 13.94 -4.72
C PHE A 423 0.87 15.15 -4.43
N ASP A 424 0.30 16.34 -4.50
CA ASP A 424 0.98 17.58 -4.06
C ASP A 424 0.67 17.81 -2.57
N MET A 425 1.50 17.23 -1.72
CA MET A 425 1.38 17.28 -0.26
C MET A 425 2.71 17.78 0.34
N PRO A 426 2.86 19.10 0.55
CA PRO A 426 4.07 19.67 1.11
C PRO A 426 4.49 18.99 2.43
N GLY A 427 5.77 18.68 2.58
CA GLY A 427 6.32 18.00 3.77
C GLY A 427 6.05 16.49 3.87
N ALA A 428 5.18 15.92 3.02
CA ALA A 428 4.91 14.48 2.98
C ALA A 428 5.33 13.82 1.66
N GLN A 429 5.46 14.61 0.60
CA GLN A 429 5.88 14.18 -0.74
C GLN A 429 7.03 15.04 -1.24
N LEU A 430 7.89 14.45 -2.09
CA LEU A 430 9.08 15.12 -2.64
C LEU A 430 8.77 16.00 -3.86
N VAL A 431 7.64 15.73 -4.54
CA VAL A 431 7.25 16.41 -5.78
C VAL A 431 6.20 17.48 -5.45
N ALA A 432 6.42 18.69 -5.95
CA ALA A 432 5.48 19.79 -5.87
C ALA A 432 5.12 20.30 -7.26
N VAL A 433 3.88 20.80 -7.42
CA VAL A 433 3.37 21.40 -8.65
C VAL A 433 3.57 22.91 -8.60
N GLY A 434 4.25 23.47 -9.59
CA GLY A 434 4.56 24.89 -9.69
C GLY A 434 3.35 25.76 -10.05
N PRO A 435 3.48 27.11 -9.92
CA PRO A 435 2.38 28.05 -10.06
C PRO A 435 1.84 28.21 -11.50
N SER A 436 2.49 27.59 -12.49
CA SER A 436 2.00 27.59 -13.88
C SER A 436 0.72 26.77 -14.07
N ILE A 437 0.37 25.92 -13.09
CA ILE A 437 -0.88 25.18 -13.01
C ILE A 437 -1.76 25.81 -11.93
N PRO A 438 -3.00 26.18 -12.24
CA PRO A 438 -3.94 26.71 -11.24
C PRO A 438 -4.12 25.76 -10.07
N ARG A 439 -4.08 26.27 -8.84
CA ARG A 439 -4.06 25.45 -7.60
C ARG A 439 -5.21 24.44 -7.53
N ASP A 440 -6.41 24.82 -7.98
CA ASP A 440 -7.60 23.95 -8.00
C ASP A 440 -7.47 22.75 -8.95
N PHE A 441 -6.43 22.71 -9.79
CA PHE A 441 -6.13 21.65 -10.73
C PHE A 441 -4.70 21.10 -10.56
N ALA A 442 -4.04 21.38 -9.44
CA ALA A 442 -2.66 20.98 -9.22
C ALA A 442 -2.51 19.61 -8.53
N TYR A 443 -3.55 19.08 -7.90
CA TYR A 443 -3.48 17.89 -7.06
C TYR A 443 -4.50 16.81 -7.46
N HIS A 444 -4.24 15.57 -7.10
CA HIS A 444 -4.96 14.37 -7.54
C HIS A 444 -6.49 14.41 -7.33
N SER A 445 -6.96 14.96 -6.21
CA SER A 445 -8.42 15.01 -5.97
C SER A 445 -9.15 15.93 -6.96
N SER A 446 -8.42 16.82 -7.66
CA SER A 446 -8.99 17.67 -8.69
C SER A 446 -9.45 16.90 -9.93
N ALA A 447 -8.92 15.68 -10.14
CA ALA A 447 -9.30 14.82 -11.22
C ALA A 447 -10.61 14.03 -10.96
N GLN A 448 -11.06 13.92 -9.71
CA GLN A 448 -12.23 13.11 -9.38
C GLN A 448 -13.52 13.89 -9.55
N VAL A 449 -14.49 13.27 -10.23
CA VAL A 449 -15.81 13.86 -10.49
C VAL A 449 -16.90 12.80 -10.32
N ARG A 450 -18.14 13.25 -10.14
CA ARG A 450 -19.33 12.38 -10.17
C ARG A 450 -20.23 12.68 -11.37
N LEU A 451 -20.92 11.66 -11.84
CA LEU A 451 -21.97 11.80 -12.84
C LEU A 451 -23.32 12.16 -12.19
N PRO A 452 -24.28 12.71 -12.95
CA PRO A 452 -25.64 12.97 -12.46
C PRO A 452 -26.27 11.69 -11.87
N GLY A 453 -27.01 11.83 -10.77
CA GLY A 453 -27.65 10.72 -10.06
C GLY A 453 -26.72 9.90 -9.17
N CYS A 454 -25.44 10.27 -9.06
CA CYS A 454 -24.48 9.63 -8.17
C CYS A 454 -24.38 10.41 -6.85
N ASP A 455 -24.62 9.71 -5.73
CA ASP A 455 -24.47 10.27 -4.38
C ASP A 455 -23.01 10.09 -3.91
N ARG A 456 -22.17 11.09 -4.21
CA ARG A 456 -20.76 11.14 -3.86
C ARG A 456 -20.34 12.58 -3.57
N PRO A 457 -19.30 12.81 -2.73
CA PRO A 457 -18.87 14.16 -2.34
C PRO A 457 -18.16 14.92 -3.48
N GLU A 458 -17.67 14.23 -4.51
CA GLU A 458 -16.94 14.83 -5.61
C GLU A 458 -17.84 15.80 -6.41
N PRO A 459 -17.29 16.86 -7.05
CA PRO A 459 -18.07 17.81 -7.85
C PRO A 459 -18.73 17.12 -9.06
N LEU A 460 -19.85 17.66 -9.53
CA LEU A 460 -20.45 17.23 -10.78
C LEU A 460 -19.51 17.45 -11.95
N LEU A 461 -19.47 16.50 -12.89
CA LEU A 461 -18.65 16.56 -14.10
C LEU A 461 -18.85 17.89 -14.85
N ALA A 462 -20.12 18.32 -15.04
CA ALA A 462 -20.45 19.54 -15.75
C ALA A 462 -19.88 20.79 -15.06
N ASP A 463 -20.01 20.88 -13.74
CA ASP A 463 -19.50 21.99 -12.94
C ASP A 463 -17.98 22.05 -13.00
N ARG A 464 -17.33 20.90 -12.93
CA ARG A 464 -15.87 20.80 -12.98
C ARG A 464 -15.34 21.19 -14.36
N ILE A 465 -16.01 20.80 -15.44
CA ILE A 465 -15.66 21.22 -16.80
C ILE A 465 -15.79 22.73 -16.97
N ALA A 466 -16.84 23.35 -16.44
CA ALA A 466 -17.05 24.79 -16.50
C ALA A 466 -15.92 25.59 -15.81
N GLN A 467 -15.28 25.02 -14.80
CA GLN A 467 -14.18 25.61 -14.04
C GLN A 467 -12.81 25.48 -14.72
N ILE A 468 -12.68 24.70 -15.82
CA ILE A 468 -11.38 24.46 -16.46
C ILE A 468 -10.81 25.77 -17.01
N PRO A 469 -9.61 26.18 -16.57
CA PRO A 469 -8.94 27.37 -17.10
C PRO A 469 -8.34 27.06 -18.49
N ARG A 470 -9.05 27.46 -19.53
CA ARG A 470 -8.76 27.12 -20.95
C ARG A 470 -7.35 27.51 -21.42
N GLY A 471 -6.72 28.49 -20.77
CA GLY A 471 -5.35 28.89 -21.08
C GLY A 471 -4.26 28.02 -20.46
N ALA A 472 -4.60 27.23 -19.44
CA ALA A 472 -3.64 26.43 -18.70
C ALA A 472 -3.44 25.01 -19.27
N PHE A 473 -4.42 24.49 -20.01
CA PHE A 473 -4.43 23.13 -20.52
C PHE A 473 -4.61 23.09 -22.04
N ASP A 474 -4.07 22.03 -22.65
CA ASP A 474 -4.18 21.77 -24.09
C ASP A 474 -5.27 20.73 -24.39
N HIS A 475 -5.51 19.79 -23.47
CA HIS A 475 -6.46 18.71 -23.64
C HIS A 475 -7.27 18.44 -22.37
N LEU A 476 -8.51 17.94 -22.57
CA LEU A 476 -9.37 17.38 -21.55
C LEU A 476 -9.49 15.86 -21.80
N TRP A 477 -9.11 15.05 -20.80
CA TRP A 477 -9.26 13.60 -20.85
C TRP A 477 -10.33 13.16 -19.85
N LEU A 478 -11.42 12.56 -20.36
CA LEU A 478 -12.51 12.00 -19.59
C LEU A 478 -12.34 10.48 -19.45
N LEU A 479 -12.39 9.95 -18.23
CA LEU A 479 -12.40 8.51 -17.93
C LEU A 479 -13.65 8.15 -17.13
N GLY A 480 -14.27 7.00 -17.46
CA GLY A 480 -15.49 6.54 -16.79
C GLY A 480 -16.74 7.32 -17.19
N VAL A 481 -16.69 8.08 -18.30
CA VAL A 481 -17.78 8.94 -18.78
C VAL A 481 -18.34 8.37 -20.07
N ASP A 482 -19.57 7.87 -20.01
CA ASP A 482 -20.30 7.38 -21.17
C ASP A 482 -20.67 8.53 -22.14
N PRO A 483 -21.02 8.22 -23.42
CA PRO A 483 -21.32 9.23 -24.43
C PRO A 483 -22.46 10.21 -24.05
N ALA A 484 -23.45 9.75 -23.28
CA ALA A 484 -24.62 10.56 -22.90
C ALA A 484 -24.26 11.68 -21.92
N ASN A 485 -23.23 11.46 -21.09
CA ASN A 485 -22.77 12.41 -20.09
C ASN A 485 -21.60 13.31 -20.57
N ARG A 486 -21.17 13.19 -21.83
CA ARG A 486 -20.05 13.98 -22.37
C ARG A 486 -20.45 15.41 -22.68
N PRO A 487 -19.52 16.37 -22.49
CA PRO A 487 -19.80 17.78 -22.74
C PRO A 487 -20.03 18.07 -24.22
N LYS A 488 -20.97 18.97 -24.49
CA LYS A 488 -21.20 19.60 -25.81
C LYS A 488 -20.81 21.08 -25.67
N ALA A 489 -19.57 21.41 -25.96
CA ALA A 489 -19.07 22.78 -25.81
C ALA A 489 -18.19 23.14 -27.03
N ASP A 490 -18.39 24.32 -27.61
CA ASP A 490 -17.72 24.77 -28.84
C ASP A 490 -16.19 24.89 -28.69
N TRP A 491 -15.72 25.01 -27.47
CA TRP A 491 -14.29 25.08 -27.15
C TRP A 491 -13.62 23.70 -26.95
N LEU A 492 -14.39 22.61 -27.04
CA LEU A 492 -13.90 21.22 -26.96
C LEU A 492 -14.01 20.54 -28.32
N ARG A 493 -12.87 20.26 -28.95
CA ARG A 493 -12.81 19.52 -30.21
C ARG A 493 -12.46 18.06 -29.94
N PRO A 494 -13.33 17.08 -30.30
CA PRO A 494 -13.05 15.67 -30.14
C PRO A 494 -11.75 15.25 -30.85
N VAL A 495 -10.88 14.49 -30.18
CA VAL A 495 -9.64 13.94 -30.72
C VAL A 495 -9.72 12.43 -30.79
N TRP A 496 -10.23 11.81 -29.72
CA TRP A 496 -10.38 10.36 -29.60
C TRP A 496 -11.52 10.04 -28.65
N SER A 497 -12.23 8.92 -28.86
CA SER A 497 -13.24 8.44 -27.94
C SER A 497 -13.54 6.95 -28.10
N ASP A 498 -13.96 6.31 -27.01
CA ASP A 498 -14.58 4.99 -26.96
C ASP A 498 -15.87 5.03 -26.12
N GLU A 499 -16.38 3.88 -25.68
CA GLU A 499 -17.63 3.80 -24.92
C GLU A 499 -17.59 4.53 -23.57
N ARG A 500 -16.44 4.61 -22.90
CA ARG A 500 -16.30 5.12 -21.52
C ARG A 500 -15.20 6.15 -21.33
N SER A 501 -14.48 6.52 -22.39
CA SER A 501 -13.41 7.50 -22.34
C SER A 501 -13.45 8.42 -23.54
N ALA A 502 -12.97 9.66 -23.38
CA ALA A 502 -12.86 10.62 -24.47
C ALA A 502 -11.72 11.59 -24.23
N LEU A 503 -11.04 11.99 -25.30
CA LEU A 503 -10.03 13.02 -25.33
C LEU A 503 -10.51 14.18 -26.21
N TYR A 504 -10.44 15.39 -25.69
CA TYR A 504 -10.77 16.63 -26.41
C TYR A 504 -9.55 17.55 -26.45
N ALA A 505 -9.31 18.22 -27.56
CA ALA A 505 -8.44 19.38 -27.61
C ALA A 505 -9.20 20.62 -27.13
N ILE A 506 -8.55 21.41 -26.27
CA ILE A 506 -9.09 22.66 -25.74
C ILE A 506 -8.74 23.78 -26.72
N VAL A 507 -9.76 24.40 -27.33
CA VAL A 507 -9.59 25.56 -28.20
C VAL A 507 -9.40 26.80 -27.33
N ARG A 508 -8.19 27.37 -27.37
CA ARG A 508 -7.90 28.64 -26.65
C ARG A 508 -8.68 29.79 -27.27
N GLN A 509 -9.32 30.62 -26.46
CA GLN A 509 -9.84 31.90 -26.94
C GLN A 509 -8.66 32.73 -27.47
N LYS A 510 -8.72 33.14 -28.75
CA LYS A 510 -7.82 34.19 -29.25
C LYS A 510 -8.04 35.40 -28.37
N THR A 511 -7.09 35.79 -27.54
CA THR A 511 -7.07 37.10 -26.90
C THR A 511 -7.06 38.11 -28.02
N SER A 512 -8.19 38.79 -28.26
CA SER A 512 -8.28 39.95 -29.13
C SER A 512 -7.46 41.05 -28.47
N SER A 513 -6.20 41.15 -28.87
CA SER A 513 -5.38 42.33 -28.62
C SER A 513 -5.86 43.46 -29.56
N ALA A 514 -7.07 43.96 -29.34
CA ALA A 514 -7.46 45.24 -29.84
C ALA A 514 -6.76 46.30 -28.97
N ALA A 515 -5.49 46.56 -29.28
CA ALA A 515 -4.86 47.81 -28.88
C ALA A 515 -5.72 48.96 -29.42
N LYS A 516 -6.41 49.64 -28.54
CA LYS A 516 -6.95 50.95 -28.82
C LYS A 516 -5.75 51.87 -29.12
N ALA A 517 -5.43 52.02 -30.41
CA ALA A 517 -4.69 53.18 -30.89
C ALA A 517 -5.61 54.38 -30.67
N GLY A 518 -5.43 55.11 -29.56
CA GLY A 518 -6.04 56.41 -29.37
C GLY A 518 -5.48 57.38 -30.38
N PRO A 519 -6.31 58.25 -30.95
CA PRO A 519 -5.83 59.22 -31.89
C PRO A 519 -4.96 60.26 -31.16
N ARG A 520 -3.75 60.48 -31.69
CA ARG A 520 -2.94 61.65 -31.34
C ARG A 520 -3.64 62.88 -31.97
N GLY A 521 -4.15 63.73 -31.15
CA GLY A 521 -4.50 65.11 -31.46
C GLY A 521 -3.70 66.02 -30.54
#